data_882162a1369b0225fd2771bfe85e7624
#
_entry.id   882162a1369b0225fd2771bfe85e7624
#
_cell.length_a   1.000
_cell.length_b   1.000
_cell.length_c   1.000
_cell.angle_alpha   90.00
_cell.angle_beta   90.00
_cell.angle_gamma   90.00
#
_symmetry.space_group_name_H-M   'P 1'
#
loop_
_entity.id
_entity.type
_entity.pdbx_description
1 polymer ?
#
loop_
_entity_poly.entity_id
_entity_poly.type
_entity_poly.pdbx_seq_one_letter_code
_entity_poly.pdbx_strand_id
1 'polypeptide(L)' 'MKKEYNLEGIKCAGCANTVKERFSNVPGVTNVEVSLETKVATVEGDASIEALQSSLSGTKYSIASEKH' A
#
# COMPACT_ATOMS: atom_id res chain seq x y z
N MET A 1 -4.80 -9.26 10.04
CA MET A 1 -4.32 -10.30 9.11
C MET A 1 -3.41 -9.65 8.08
N LYS A 2 -2.45 -10.39 7.59
CA LYS A 2 -1.44 -9.88 6.67
C LYS A 2 -1.89 -10.09 5.23
N LYS A 3 -1.87 -9.03 4.44
CA LYS A 3 -2.23 -9.09 3.03
C LYS A 3 -1.18 -8.39 2.19
N GLU A 4 -1.01 -8.86 0.98
CA GLU A 4 -0.07 -8.27 0.04
C GLU A 4 -0.80 -7.74 -1.18
N TYR A 5 -0.34 -6.59 -1.67
CA TYR A 5 -0.95 -5.93 -2.82
C TYR A 5 0.13 -5.53 -3.82
N ASN A 6 -0.13 -5.77 -5.09
CA ASN A 6 0.75 -5.29 -6.16
C ASN A 6 0.45 -3.81 -6.38
N LEU A 7 1.50 -3.02 -6.50
CA LEU A 7 1.37 -1.56 -6.65
C LEU A 7 1.80 -1.11 -8.03
N GLU A 8 1.27 0.04 -8.47
CA GLU A 8 1.65 0.68 -9.71
C GLU A 8 2.12 2.10 -9.46
N GLY A 9 3.02 2.57 -10.30
CA GLY A 9 3.53 3.93 -10.24
C GLY A 9 4.73 4.11 -9.35
N ILE A 10 5.15 3.08 -8.64
CA ILE A 10 6.31 3.15 -7.74
C ILE A 10 7.58 3.01 -8.55
N LYS A 11 8.49 4.00 -8.40
CA LYS A 11 9.76 4.01 -9.14
C LYS A 11 10.98 4.21 -8.26
N CYS A 12 10.81 4.66 -7.03
CA CYS A 12 11.93 4.98 -6.15
C CYS A 12 11.53 4.81 -4.69
N ALA A 13 12.52 4.87 -3.81
CA ALA A 13 12.29 4.69 -2.38
C ALA A 13 11.33 5.73 -1.81
N GLY A 14 11.40 6.97 -2.32
CA GLY A 14 10.46 8.01 -1.89
C GLY A 14 9.03 7.66 -2.22
N CYS A 15 8.80 7.04 -3.38
CA CYS A 15 7.47 6.59 -3.77
C CYS A 15 6.97 5.50 -2.81
N ALA A 16 7.83 4.54 -2.49
CA ALA A 16 7.48 3.48 -1.55
C ALA A 16 7.14 4.05 -0.16
N ASN A 17 7.92 5.04 0.29
CA ASN A 17 7.65 5.71 1.57
C ASN A 17 6.30 6.42 1.57
N THR A 18 5.96 7.07 0.47
CA THR A 18 4.67 7.75 0.35
C THR A 18 3.52 6.75 0.50
N VAL A 19 3.60 5.63 -0.18
CA VAL A 19 2.57 4.60 -0.08
C VAL A 19 2.50 4.06 1.34
N LYS A 20 3.65 3.81 1.95
CA LYS A 20 3.71 3.31 3.32
C LYS A 20 3.02 4.28 4.28
N GLU A 21 3.30 5.57 4.16
CA GLU A 21 2.68 6.60 5.00
C GLU A 21 1.17 6.63 4.81
N ARG A 22 0.74 6.62 3.56
CA ARG A 22 -0.69 6.67 3.26
C ARG A 22 -1.42 5.47 3.85
N PHE A 23 -0.86 4.29 3.67
CA PHE A 23 -1.47 3.07 4.21
C PHE A 23 -1.48 3.08 5.73
N SER A 24 -0.43 3.61 6.36
CA SER A 24 -0.36 3.68 7.82
C SER A 24 -1.44 4.57 8.42
N ASN A 25 -1.95 5.51 7.64
CA ASN A 25 -3.01 6.40 8.10
C ASN A 25 -4.41 5.80 7.95
N VAL A 26 -4.52 4.64 7.33
CA VAL A 26 -5.82 3.99 7.15
C VAL A 26 -6.26 3.35 8.48
N PRO A 27 -7.50 3.62 8.93
CA PRO A 27 -8.00 2.97 10.15
C PRO A 27 -8.00 1.46 10.00
N GLY A 28 -7.57 0.76 11.04
CA GLY A 28 -7.50 -0.68 11.04
C GLY A 28 -6.15 -1.26 10.63
N VAL A 29 -5.29 -0.43 10.05
CA VAL A 29 -3.94 -0.88 9.68
C VAL A 29 -3.03 -0.82 10.90
N THR A 30 -2.36 -1.93 11.18
CA THR A 30 -1.44 -2.02 12.32
C THR A 30 0.01 -1.94 11.88
N ASN A 31 0.33 -2.39 10.68
CA ASN A 31 1.68 -2.33 10.15
C ASN A 31 1.66 -2.34 8.63
N VAL A 32 2.64 -1.70 8.01
CA VAL A 32 2.76 -1.64 6.56
C VAL A 32 4.23 -1.78 6.18
N GLU A 33 4.49 -2.60 5.18
CA GLU A 33 5.79 -2.67 4.55
C GLU A 33 5.62 -2.58 3.05
N VAL A 34 6.51 -1.86 2.39
CA VAL A 34 6.48 -1.73 0.95
C VAL A 34 7.82 -2.18 0.39
N SER A 35 7.78 -3.11 -0.55
CA SER A 35 8.96 -3.59 -1.24
C SER A 35 9.08 -2.90 -2.59
N LEU A 36 10.16 -2.15 -2.77
CA LEU A 36 10.43 -1.48 -4.03
C LEU A 36 10.84 -2.48 -5.11
N GLU A 37 11.52 -3.52 -4.70
CA GLU A 37 12.05 -4.53 -5.62
C GLU A 37 10.94 -5.30 -6.34
N THR A 38 9.92 -5.70 -5.60
CA THR A 38 8.79 -6.45 -6.16
C THR A 38 7.57 -5.57 -6.39
N LYS A 39 7.61 -4.33 -5.92
CA LYS A 39 6.50 -3.38 -5.98
C LYS A 39 5.25 -3.92 -5.29
N VAL A 40 5.47 -4.52 -4.15
CA VAL A 40 4.40 -5.13 -3.36
C VAL A 40 4.33 -4.42 -2.01
N ALA A 41 3.12 -4.09 -1.57
CA ALA A 41 2.88 -3.58 -0.23
C ALA A 41 2.31 -4.69 0.63
N THR A 42 2.92 -4.92 1.79
CA THR A 42 2.41 -5.86 2.77
C THR A 42 1.72 -5.06 3.86
N VAL A 43 0.44 -5.32 4.06
CA VAL A 43 -0.39 -4.59 5.03
C VAL A 43 -0.90 -5.56 6.07
N GLU A 44 -0.69 -5.21 7.34
CA GLU A 44 -1.24 -5.97 8.46
C GLU A 44 -2.36 -5.17 9.10
N GLY A 45 -3.45 -5.85 9.44
CA GLY A 45 -4.61 -5.24 10.06
C GLY A 45 -5.89 -5.59 9.32
N ASP A 46 -6.94 -4.85 9.63
CA ASP A 46 -8.29 -5.10 9.12
C ASP A 46 -8.75 -4.08 8.08
N ALA A 47 -7.85 -3.44 7.39
CA ALA A 47 -8.22 -2.47 6.36
C ALA A 47 -8.65 -3.18 5.08
N SER A 48 -9.69 -2.65 4.44
CA SER A 48 -10.15 -3.18 3.15
C SER A 48 -9.30 -2.61 2.01
N ILE A 49 -9.31 -3.29 0.87
CA ILE A 49 -8.61 -2.80 -0.31
C ILE A 49 -9.15 -1.44 -0.75
N GLU A 50 -10.45 -1.23 -0.58
CA GLU A 50 -11.08 0.05 -0.94
C GLU A 50 -10.54 1.19 -0.08
N ALA A 51 -10.37 0.95 1.22
CA ALA A 51 -9.81 1.94 2.12
C ALA A 51 -8.36 2.26 1.75
N LEU A 52 -7.58 1.25 1.42
CA LEU A 52 -6.19 1.42 1.00
C LEU A 52 -6.11 2.19 -0.31
N GLN A 53 -6.95 1.85 -1.27
CA GLN A 53 -7.00 2.53 -2.54
C GLN A 53 -7.38 4.00 -2.37
N SER A 54 -8.36 4.28 -1.51
CA SER A 54 -8.77 5.65 -1.20
C SER A 54 -7.65 6.45 -0.57
N SER A 55 -6.82 5.81 0.25
CA SER A 55 -5.70 6.50 0.89
C SER A 55 -4.67 6.99 -0.13
N LEU A 56 -4.63 6.37 -1.30
CA LEU A 56 -3.74 6.78 -2.39
C LEU A 56 -4.38 7.80 -3.33
N SER A 57 -5.62 8.20 -3.04
CA SER A 57 -6.30 9.23 -3.83
C SER A 57 -5.50 10.53 -3.82
N GLY A 58 -5.35 11.15 -4.96
CA GLY A 58 -4.55 12.36 -5.10
C GLY A 58 -3.07 12.10 -5.37
N THR A 59 -2.64 10.85 -5.27
CA THR A 59 -1.28 10.45 -5.65
C THR A 59 -1.31 9.77 -7.02
N LYS A 60 -0.14 9.55 -7.59
CA LYS A 60 -0.03 8.83 -8.86
C LYS A 60 0.13 7.32 -8.65
N TYR A 61 0.08 6.88 -7.42
CA TYR A 61 0.24 5.46 -7.07
C TYR A 61 -1.12 4.81 -6.93
N SER A 62 -1.19 3.53 -7.24
CA SER A 62 -2.43 2.79 -7.09
C SER A 62 -2.15 1.33 -6.82
N ILE A 63 -3.15 0.62 -6.31
CA ILE A 63 -3.08 -0.82 -6.13
C ILE A 63 -3.49 -1.45 -7.46
N ALA A 64 -2.59 -2.24 -8.04
CA ALA A 64 -2.87 -2.94 -9.30
C ALA A 64 -3.76 -4.16 -9.05
N SER A 65 -3.42 -4.93 -8.02
CA SER A 65 -4.18 -6.13 -7.68
C SER A 65 -3.78 -6.62 -6.30
N GLU A 66 -4.62 -7.46 -5.72
CA GLU A 66 -4.29 -8.13 -4.47
C GLU A 66 -3.46 -9.37 -4.77
N LYS A 67 -2.35 -9.52 -4.05
CA LYS A 67 -1.49 -10.69 -4.17
C LYS A 67 -1.78 -11.66 -3.04
N HIS A 68 -1.93 -12.90 -3.35
CA HIS A 68 -2.15 -13.95 -2.35
C HIS A 68 -0.88 -14.71 -2.05
#